data_47d9f7e964b00684d11e4dd8bdf1ebe4
#
_entry.id   47d9f7e964b00684d11e4dd8bdf1ebe4
#
_cell.length_a   1.000
_cell.length_b   1.000
_cell.length_c   1.000
_cell.angle_alpha   90.00
_cell.angle_beta   90.00
_cell.angle_gamma   90.00
#
_symmetry.space_group_name_H-M   'P 1'
#
loop_
_entity.id
_entity.type
_entity.pdbx_description
1 polymer ?
#
loop_
_entity_poly.entity_id
_entity_poly.type
_entity_poly.pdbx_seq_one_letter_code
_entity_poly.pdbx_strand_id
1 'polypeptide(L)'
;MKNPRLILITNPGSSSRKYALYREDELLCSLHFEFEGKKVVCTLKRADGTKKKLTETYKDLSATVGALNQILTAEGYLGGVSKIDAILARTAAPGEFFSHDHLVDAKVLKELEIAKKKAPLHIPTVAGEIEQFVKDFKGTPIITISDSGFHTDRPDLMKYYAFDRDLADKFDIKR
;
A
#
# COMPACT_ATOMS: atom_id res chain seq x y z
N MET A 1 -2.47 -18.26 24.97
CA MET A 1 -3.28 -17.58 23.93
C MET A 1 -2.30 -16.89 22.98
N LYS A 2 -2.47 -16.99 21.64
CA LYS A 2 -1.64 -16.21 20.70
C LYS A 2 -2.02 -14.74 20.87
N ASN A 3 -1.02 -13.85 20.93
CA ASN A 3 -1.31 -12.41 20.89
C ASN A 3 -2.03 -12.07 19.57
N PRO A 4 -3.08 -11.24 19.62
CA PRO A 4 -3.77 -10.82 18.41
C PRO A 4 -2.81 -10.05 17.49
N ARG A 5 -2.88 -10.33 16.18
CA ARG A 5 -1.97 -9.76 15.19
C ARG A 5 -2.35 -8.32 14.84
N LEU A 6 -1.32 -7.47 14.73
CA LEU A 6 -1.48 -6.12 14.21
C LEU A 6 -1.12 -6.09 12.73
N ILE A 7 -2.06 -5.66 11.92
CA ILE A 7 -1.95 -5.62 10.45
C ILE A 7 -2.08 -4.17 9.99
N LEU A 8 -1.08 -3.70 9.25
CA LEU A 8 -1.12 -2.39 8.61
C LEU A 8 -1.54 -2.55 7.15
N ILE A 9 -2.62 -1.90 6.76
CA ILE A 9 -3.08 -1.85 5.36
C ILE A 9 -2.71 -0.50 4.79
N THR A 10 -2.18 -0.48 3.56
CA THR A 10 -1.78 0.75 2.88
C THR A 10 -2.42 0.89 1.50
N ASN A 11 -2.79 2.11 1.17
CA ASN A 11 -3.32 2.48 -0.14
C ASN A 11 -2.59 3.75 -0.63
N PRO A 12 -1.46 3.57 -1.35
CA PRO A 12 -0.65 4.66 -1.87
C PRO A 12 -1.28 5.30 -3.11
N GLY A 13 -1.86 6.47 -2.95
CA GLY A 13 -2.34 7.30 -4.05
C GLY A 13 -1.33 8.37 -4.46
N SER A 14 -1.45 8.97 -5.65
CA SER A 14 -0.58 10.04 -6.13
C SER A 14 -0.77 11.36 -5.36
N SER A 15 -1.99 11.64 -4.89
CA SER A 15 -2.35 12.86 -4.18
C SER A 15 -2.52 12.69 -2.68
N SER A 16 -2.59 11.46 -2.19
CA SER A 16 -2.74 11.15 -0.76
C SER A 16 -2.19 9.76 -0.44
N ARG A 17 -1.90 9.52 0.84
CA ARG A 17 -1.58 8.20 1.40
C ARG A 17 -2.58 7.85 2.47
N LYS A 18 -3.08 6.64 2.43
CA LYS A 18 -4.03 6.15 3.42
C LYS A 18 -3.49 4.88 4.05
N TYR A 19 -3.51 4.84 5.36
CA TYR A 19 -3.10 3.70 6.16
C TYR A 19 -4.21 3.35 7.13
N ALA A 20 -4.38 2.05 7.41
CA ALA A 20 -5.32 1.58 8.40
C ALA A 20 -4.66 0.49 9.24
N LEU A 21 -4.72 0.62 10.55
CA LEU A 21 -4.18 -0.36 11.49
C LEU A 21 -5.34 -1.20 12.03
N TYR A 22 -5.21 -2.51 11.88
CA TYR A 22 -6.15 -3.50 12.38
C TYR A 22 -5.52 -4.36 13.46
N ARG A 23 -6.35 -4.80 14.39
CA ARG A 23 -6.06 -5.92 15.30
C ARG A 23 -6.95 -7.07 14.89
N GLU A 24 -6.39 -8.11 14.24
CA GLU A 24 -7.14 -9.13 13.50
C GLU A 24 -8.10 -8.47 12.48
N ASP A 25 -9.40 -8.49 12.70
CA ASP A 25 -10.45 -7.90 11.88
C ASP A 25 -11.01 -6.56 12.42
N GLU A 26 -10.54 -6.14 13.61
CA GLU A 26 -10.97 -4.89 14.26
C GLU A 26 -10.12 -3.69 13.80
N LEU A 27 -10.75 -2.69 13.19
CA LEU A 27 -10.10 -1.42 12.85
C LEU A 27 -9.77 -0.64 14.12
N LEU A 28 -8.50 -0.36 14.38
CA LEU A 28 -8.04 0.46 15.50
C LEU A 28 -8.00 1.95 15.14
N CYS A 29 -7.40 2.26 14.00
CA CYS A 29 -7.32 3.62 13.49
C CYS A 29 -7.01 3.65 11.99
N SER A 30 -7.23 4.82 11.39
CA SER A 30 -6.73 5.13 10.07
C SER A 30 -6.01 6.47 10.04
N LEU A 31 -5.02 6.57 9.16
CA LEU A 31 -4.21 7.75 8.91
C LEU A 31 -4.43 8.19 7.46
N HIS A 32 -4.75 9.45 7.27
CA HIS A 32 -4.90 10.05 5.95
C HIS A 32 -3.93 11.21 5.82
N PHE A 33 -2.95 11.05 4.94
CA PHE A 33 -1.99 12.08 4.58
C PHE A 33 -2.40 12.69 3.25
N GLU A 34 -2.51 14.01 3.21
CA GLU A 34 -2.90 14.76 2.02
C GLU A 34 -2.25 16.14 1.99
N PHE A 35 -2.19 16.74 0.82
CA PHE A 35 -1.67 18.10 0.68
C PHE A 35 -2.65 19.13 1.21
N GLU A 36 -2.16 20.02 2.08
CA GLU A 36 -2.77 21.30 2.41
C GLU A 36 -1.82 22.42 1.97
N GLY A 37 -2.14 23.05 0.86
CA GLY A 37 -1.23 23.99 0.23
C GLY A 37 0.07 23.33 -0.22
N LYS A 38 1.20 23.74 0.36
CA LYS A 38 2.53 23.21 0.02
C LYS A 38 3.07 22.14 1.00
N LYS A 39 2.27 21.75 1.97
CA LYS A 39 2.68 20.78 2.99
C LYS A 39 1.73 19.60 3.01
N VAL A 40 2.23 18.45 3.41
CA VAL A 40 1.42 17.27 3.69
C VAL A 40 1.05 17.28 5.16
N VAL A 41 -0.23 17.09 5.44
CA VAL A 41 -0.81 16.97 6.78
C VAL A 41 -1.37 15.57 6.99
N CYS A 42 -1.48 15.17 8.25
CA CYS A 42 -2.05 13.88 8.61
C CYS A 42 -3.31 14.07 9.47
N THR A 43 -4.38 13.40 9.08
CA THR A 43 -5.57 13.23 9.91
C THR A 43 -5.65 11.80 10.40
N LEU A 44 -5.59 11.62 11.72
CA LEU A 44 -5.87 10.35 12.41
C LEU A 44 -7.37 10.25 12.66
N LYS A 45 -7.98 9.12 12.29
CA LYS A 45 -9.35 8.74 12.67
C LYS A 45 -9.28 7.47 13.51
N ARG A 46 -9.87 7.50 14.72
CA ARG A 46 -9.97 6.35 15.63
C ARG A 46 -11.16 5.46 15.31
N ALA A 47 -11.19 4.26 15.89
CA ALA A 47 -12.29 3.31 15.74
C ALA A 47 -13.66 3.88 16.13
N ASP A 48 -13.71 4.73 17.15
CA ASP A 48 -14.92 5.42 17.60
C ASP A 48 -15.41 6.54 16.67
N GLY A 49 -14.68 6.77 15.55
CA GLY A 49 -14.99 7.80 14.57
C GLY A 49 -14.40 9.17 14.88
N THR A 50 -13.80 9.37 16.06
CA THR A 50 -13.15 10.66 16.39
C THR A 50 -11.98 10.93 15.46
N LYS A 51 -11.80 12.20 15.10
CA LYS A 51 -10.73 12.65 14.22
C LYS A 51 -9.80 13.62 14.94
N LYS A 52 -8.51 13.48 14.70
CA LYS A 52 -7.45 14.37 15.20
C LYS A 52 -6.55 14.75 14.03
N LYS A 53 -6.44 16.04 13.74
CA LYS A 53 -5.41 16.52 12.83
C LYS A 53 -4.10 16.61 13.59
N LEU A 54 -3.05 15.96 13.09
CA LEU A 54 -1.73 15.99 13.71
C LEU A 54 -1.04 17.32 13.41
N THR A 55 -0.20 17.77 14.32
CA THR A 55 0.49 19.07 14.22
C THR A 55 1.70 19.00 13.30
N GLU A 56 2.31 17.81 13.16
CA GLU A 56 3.43 17.59 12.29
C GLU A 56 3.01 17.73 10.84
N THR A 57 3.89 18.33 10.03
CA THR A 57 3.70 18.46 8.59
C THR A 57 4.92 17.92 7.86
N TYR A 58 4.70 17.40 6.64
CA TYR A 58 5.74 16.79 5.84
C TYR A 58 5.91 17.55 4.52
N LYS A 59 7.12 17.48 3.96
CA LYS A 59 7.44 18.14 2.69
C LYS A 59 6.66 17.52 1.53
N ASP A 60 6.58 16.22 1.52
CA ASP A 60 5.92 15.43 0.47
C ASP A 60 5.42 14.08 1.03
N LEU A 61 4.70 13.34 0.18
CA LEU A 61 4.09 12.06 0.56
C LEU A 61 5.12 10.92 0.72
N SER A 62 6.35 11.06 0.25
CA SER A 62 7.38 10.01 0.40
C SER A 62 7.84 9.88 1.86
N ALA A 63 7.71 10.94 2.65
CA ALA A 63 8.10 10.95 4.06
C ALA A 63 7.10 10.22 4.99
N THR A 64 5.91 9.85 4.49
CA THR A 64 4.82 9.36 5.36
C THR A 64 5.10 7.98 5.95
N VAL A 65 5.75 7.07 5.22
CA VAL A 65 6.10 5.73 5.75
C VAL A 65 7.02 5.85 6.95
N GLY A 66 8.07 6.69 6.87
CA GLY A 66 9.00 6.91 7.99
C GLY A 66 8.33 7.49 9.22
N ALA A 67 7.21 8.21 9.07
CA ALA A 67 6.46 8.80 10.18
C ALA A 67 5.52 7.80 10.88
N LEU A 68 5.12 6.70 10.22
CA LEU A 68 4.09 5.78 10.72
C LEU A 68 4.41 5.22 12.11
N ASN A 69 5.61 4.69 12.31
CA ASN A 69 6.03 4.12 13.60
C ASN A 69 5.95 5.14 14.72
N GLN A 70 6.43 6.36 14.47
CA GLN A 70 6.41 7.45 15.45
C GLN A 70 4.98 7.86 15.81
N ILE A 71 4.12 8.05 14.79
CA ILE A 71 2.72 8.43 14.99
C ILE A 71 1.97 7.34 15.75
N LEU A 72 2.06 6.08 15.31
CA LEU A 72 1.34 4.97 15.93
C LEU A 72 1.82 4.72 17.37
N THR A 73 3.10 4.94 17.66
CA THR A 73 3.64 4.87 19.04
C THR A 73 3.15 6.04 19.89
N ALA A 74 3.22 7.27 19.40
CA ALA A 74 2.78 8.46 20.12
C ALA A 74 1.27 8.43 20.44
N GLU A 75 0.47 7.82 19.57
CA GLU A 75 -0.98 7.65 19.75
C GLU A 75 -1.35 6.37 20.53
N GLY A 76 -0.36 5.60 21.02
CA GLY A 76 -0.55 4.45 21.92
C GLY A 76 -0.95 3.14 21.25
N TYR A 77 -0.85 3.05 19.90
CA TYR A 77 -1.16 1.83 19.18
C TYR A 77 0.02 0.84 19.14
N LEU A 78 1.25 1.34 19.15
CA LEU A 78 2.48 0.55 19.16
C LEU A 78 3.27 0.84 20.46
N GLY A 79 4.08 -0.12 20.90
CA GLY A 79 4.94 0.00 22.06
C GLY A 79 4.97 -1.27 22.91
N GLY A 80 5.97 -1.37 23.79
CA GLY A 80 6.20 -2.60 24.57
C GLY A 80 6.42 -3.80 23.65
N VAL A 81 5.53 -4.79 23.72
CA VAL A 81 5.55 -5.99 22.85
C VAL A 81 4.72 -5.82 21.57
N SER A 82 3.96 -4.73 21.44
CA SER A 82 3.09 -4.51 20.27
C SER A 82 3.90 -4.02 19.10
N LYS A 83 3.91 -4.77 18.01
CA LYS A 83 4.56 -4.46 16.72
C LYS A 83 3.62 -4.82 15.57
N ILE A 84 3.87 -4.23 14.42
CA ILE A 84 3.15 -4.60 13.20
C ILE A 84 3.63 -6.00 12.76
N ASP A 85 2.69 -6.95 12.67
CA ASP A 85 2.95 -8.35 12.32
C ASP A 85 2.94 -8.59 10.81
N ALA A 86 2.19 -7.77 10.06
CA ALA A 86 2.16 -7.80 8.59
C ALA A 86 1.77 -6.45 8.00
N ILE A 87 2.24 -6.17 6.78
CA ILE A 87 1.85 -5.00 5.99
C ILE A 87 1.21 -5.49 4.70
N LEU A 88 -0.01 -5.02 4.42
CA LEU A 88 -0.76 -5.30 3.19
C LEU A 88 -0.76 -4.06 2.30
N ALA A 89 -0.01 -4.11 1.21
CA ALA A 89 0.17 -2.97 0.32
C ALA A 89 -0.70 -3.13 -0.94
N ARG A 90 -1.78 -2.32 -1.05
CA ARG A 90 -2.59 -2.30 -2.28
C ARG A 90 -1.71 -1.92 -3.46
N THR A 91 -1.70 -2.80 -4.47
CA THR A 91 -0.83 -2.68 -5.64
C THR A 91 -1.66 -2.74 -6.92
N ALA A 92 -1.83 -1.58 -7.57
CA ALA A 92 -2.47 -1.46 -8.87
C ALA A 92 -1.37 -1.41 -9.95
N ALA A 93 -0.77 -2.54 -10.25
CA ALA A 93 0.32 -2.65 -11.23
C ALA A 93 -0.13 -3.44 -12.46
N PRO A 94 0.34 -3.07 -13.67
CA PRO A 94 0.00 -3.76 -14.91
C PRO A 94 0.73 -5.10 -15.01
N GLY A 95 0.13 -6.01 -15.78
CA GLY A 95 0.70 -7.29 -16.15
C GLY A 95 0.16 -8.46 -15.34
N GLU A 96 0.34 -9.65 -15.89
CA GLU A 96 -0.16 -10.90 -15.31
C GLU A 96 0.41 -11.17 -13.91
N PHE A 97 1.69 -10.83 -13.70
CA PHE A 97 2.33 -11.04 -12.40
C PHE A 97 1.54 -10.38 -11.27
N PHE A 98 1.14 -9.12 -11.44
CA PHE A 98 0.39 -8.38 -10.42
C PHE A 98 -1.13 -8.61 -10.46
N SER A 99 -1.61 -9.61 -11.19
CA SER A 99 -2.99 -10.09 -11.05
C SER A 99 -3.19 -10.95 -9.78
N HIS A 100 -2.12 -11.29 -9.08
CA HIS A 100 -2.11 -12.07 -7.85
C HIS A 100 -1.41 -11.34 -6.70
N ASP A 101 -1.74 -11.77 -5.47
CA ASP A 101 -1.06 -11.30 -4.27
C ASP A 101 0.32 -11.96 -4.15
N HIS A 102 1.30 -11.20 -3.64
CA HIS A 102 2.66 -11.70 -3.48
C HIS A 102 3.26 -11.27 -2.14
N LEU A 103 3.94 -12.20 -1.49
CA LEU A 103 4.88 -11.84 -0.42
C LEU A 103 6.08 -11.13 -1.06
N VAL A 104 6.40 -9.93 -0.57
CA VAL A 104 7.47 -9.10 -1.13
C VAL A 104 8.82 -9.76 -0.88
N ASP A 105 9.49 -10.08 -1.97
CA ASP A 105 10.85 -10.60 -2.06
C ASP A 105 11.63 -9.90 -3.17
N ALA A 106 12.84 -10.35 -3.45
CA ALA A 106 13.66 -9.80 -4.53
C ALA A 106 13.02 -9.90 -5.91
N LYS A 107 12.19 -10.95 -6.16
CA LYS A 107 11.46 -11.13 -7.42
C LYS A 107 10.38 -10.05 -7.56
N VAL A 108 9.57 -9.84 -6.52
CA VAL A 108 8.51 -8.81 -6.52
C VAL A 108 9.12 -7.41 -6.74
N LEU A 109 10.22 -7.08 -6.07
CA LEU A 109 10.90 -5.80 -6.26
C LEU A 109 11.40 -5.62 -7.71
N LYS A 110 11.94 -6.68 -8.32
CA LYS A 110 12.34 -6.65 -9.73
C LYS A 110 11.14 -6.45 -10.67
N GLU A 111 10.02 -7.12 -10.43
CA GLU A 111 8.80 -6.96 -11.22
C GLU A 111 8.20 -5.57 -11.08
N LEU A 112 8.30 -4.94 -9.89
CA LEU A 112 7.91 -3.54 -9.70
C LEU A 112 8.78 -2.59 -10.55
N GLU A 113 10.09 -2.84 -10.66
CA GLU A 113 10.97 -2.06 -11.54
C GLU A 113 10.59 -2.19 -13.02
N ILE A 114 10.19 -3.39 -13.46
CA ILE A 114 9.66 -3.60 -14.82
C ILE A 114 8.34 -2.84 -14.99
N ALA A 115 7.44 -2.95 -14.02
CA ALA A 115 6.14 -2.27 -14.04
C ALA A 115 6.27 -0.73 -14.06
N LYS A 116 7.29 -0.15 -13.40
CA LYS A 116 7.59 1.30 -13.48
C LYS A 116 7.74 1.78 -14.92
N LYS A 117 8.33 0.97 -15.81
CA LYS A 117 8.49 1.30 -17.24
C LYS A 117 7.16 1.24 -17.99
N LYS A 118 6.27 0.31 -17.63
CA LYS A 118 4.95 0.14 -18.26
C LYS A 118 3.95 1.22 -17.82
N ALA A 119 4.01 1.65 -16.56
CA ALA A 119 3.10 2.63 -15.98
C ALA A 119 3.84 3.70 -15.13
N PRO A 120 4.61 4.61 -15.78
CA PRO A 120 5.52 5.53 -15.09
C PRO A 120 4.83 6.58 -14.23
N LEU A 121 3.53 6.82 -14.41
CA LEU A 121 2.77 7.79 -13.61
C LEU A 121 2.24 7.21 -12.29
N HIS A 122 2.06 5.89 -12.18
CA HIS A 122 1.40 5.26 -11.04
C HIS A 122 2.33 4.37 -10.23
N ILE A 123 3.12 3.53 -10.89
CA ILE A 123 3.92 2.51 -10.21
C ILE A 123 5.07 3.07 -9.37
N PRO A 124 5.77 4.15 -9.75
CA PRO A 124 6.85 4.69 -8.89
C PRO A 124 6.39 5.01 -7.48
N THR A 125 5.15 5.46 -7.33
CA THR A 125 4.53 5.75 -6.02
C THR A 125 4.39 4.51 -5.15
N VAL A 126 3.80 3.45 -5.70
CA VAL A 126 3.58 2.17 -5.00
C VAL A 126 4.91 1.48 -4.70
N ALA A 127 5.79 1.39 -5.69
CA ALA A 127 7.09 0.75 -5.55
C ALA A 127 7.96 1.46 -4.51
N GLY A 128 8.04 2.79 -4.55
CA GLY A 128 8.80 3.56 -3.56
C GLY A 128 8.27 3.40 -2.14
N GLU A 129 6.96 3.25 -1.97
CA GLU A 129 6.36 2.98 -0.66
C GLU A 129 6.71 1.57 -0.17
N ILE A 130 6.63 0.55 -1.03
CA ILE A 130 7.02 -0.83 -0.69
C ILE A 130 8.51 -0.90 -0.34
N GLU A 131 9.39 -0.27 -1.12
CA GLU A 131 10.82 -0.18 -0.84
C GLU A 131 11.12 0.47 0.52
N GLN A 132 10.37 1.52 0.86
CA GLN A 132 10.50 2.19 2.14
C GLN A 132 10.02 1.29 3.29
N PHE A 133 8.92 0.53 3.11
CA PHE A 133 8.48 -0.46 4.10
C PHE A 133 9.53 -1.55 4.32
N VAL A 134 10.13 -2.10 3.26
CA VAL A 134 11.22 -3.09 3.38
C VAL A 134 12.38 -2.55 4.22
N LYS A 135 12.69 -1.27 4.07
CA LYS A 135 13.78 -0.61 4.80
C LYS A 135 13.44 -0.33 6.26
N ASP A 136 12.24 0.18 6.53
CA ASP A 136 11.88 0.72 7.85
C ASP A 136 11.25 -0.34 8.76
N PHE A 137 10.60 -1.38 8.19
CA PHE A 137 9.93 -2.46 8.93
C PHE A 137 10.64 -3.80 8.73
N LYS A 138 11.94 -3.83 9.05
CA LYS A 138 12.78 -5.03 8.87
C LYS A 138 12.21 -6.24 9.60
N GLY A 139 12.07 -7.33 8.85
CA GLY A 139 11.54 -8.60 9.36
C GLY A 139 10.01 -8.67 9.45
N THR A 140 9.29 -7.60 9.15
CA THR A 140 7.84 -7.63 9.00
C THR A 140 7.47 -8.10 7.59
N PRO A 141 6.67 -9.15 7.41
CA PRO A 141 6.22 -9.57 6.09
C PRO A 141 5.37 -8.48 5.44
N ILE A 142 5.69 -8.18 4.18
CA ILE A 142 4.96 -7.23 3.35
C ILE A 142 4.32 -8.02 2.22
N ILE A 143 3.03 -7.82 1.99
CA ILE A 143 2.26 -8.53 0.97
C ILE A 143 1.67 -7.50 0.02
N THR A 144 1.97 -7.62 -1.28
CA THR A 144 1.26 -6.86 -2.31
C THR A 144 -0.13 -7.45 -2.49
N ILE A 145 -1.15 -6.63 -2.31
CA ILE A 145 -2.54 -7.02 -2.56
C ILE A 145 -2.94 -6.51 -3.93
N SER A 146 -3.25 -7.44 -4.81
CA SER A 146 -3.58 -7.14 -6.20
C SER A 146 -4.91 -6.39 -6.32
N ASP A 147 -4.87 -5.20 -6.91
CA ASP A 147 -6.09 -4.49 -7.30
C ASP A 147 -6.82 -5.19 -8.45
N SER A 148 -6.06 -5.76 -9.38
CA SER A 148 -6.58 -6.52 -10.51
C SER A 148 -7.10 -7.90 -10.13
N GLY A 149 -6.57 -8.49 -9.04
CA GLY A 149 -6.92 -9.83 -8.56
C GLY A 149 -8.41 -9.99 -8.23
N PHE A 150 -9.08 -8.90 -7.84
CA PHE A 150 -10.53 -8.88 -7.63
C PHE A 150 -11.32 -9.22 -8.91
N HIS A 151 -10.70 -9.12 -10.06
CA HIS A 151 -11.32 -9.31 -11.38
C HIS A 151 -10.83 -10.56 -12.12
N THR A 152 -10.08 -11.45 -11.48
CA THR A 152 -9.51 -12.66 -12.11
C THR A 152 -10.57 -13.62 -12.65
N ASP A 153 -11.75 -13.68 -12.05
CA ASP A 153 -12.86 -14.55 -12.44
C ASP A 153 -13.67 -14.02 -13.65
N ARG A 154 -13.27 -12.90 -14.23
CA ARG A 154 -13.92 -12.37 -15.45
C ARG A 154 -13.67 -13.31 -16.63
N PRO A 155 -14.68 -13.49 -17.52
CA PRO A 155 -14.46 -14.15 -18.81
C PRO A 155 -13.30 -13.52 -19.59
N ASP A 156 -12.54 -14.32 -20.31
CA ASP A 156 -11.34 -13.85 -21.04
C ASP A 156 -11.60 -12.65 -21.94
N LEU A 157 -12.75 -12.61 -22.59
CA LEU A 157 -13.16 -11.48 -23.43
C LEU A 157 -13.19 -10.14 -22.67
N MET A 158 -13.43 -10.16 -21.36
CA MET A 158 -13.47 -8.96 -20.51
C MET A 158 -12.12 -8.56 -19.94
N LYS A 159 -11.09 -9.41 -20.09
CA LYS A 159 -9.73 -9.15 -19.61
C LYS A 159 -8.89 -8.33 -20.59
N TYR A 160 -9.39 -8.14 -21.81
CA TYR A 160 -8.67 -7.42 -22.87
C TYR A 160 -9.34 -6.08 -23.18
N TYR A 161 -8.55 -5.13 -23.60
CA TYR A 161 -9.05 -3.93 -24.26
C TYR A 161 -9.49 -4.25 -25.68
N ALA A 162 -10.31 -3.39 -26.30
CA ALA A 162 -10.81 -3.55 -27.66
C ALA A 162 -9.72 -3.20 -28.70
N PHE A 163 -8.67 -4.01 -28.76
CA PHE A 163 -7.63 -3.95 -29.78
C PHE A 163 -7.07 -5.36 -30.06
N ASP A 164 -6.13 -5.47 -30.98
CA ASP A 164 -5.56 -6.74 -31.44
C ASP A 164 -5.04 -7.60 -30.26
N ARG A 165 -5.50 -8.85 -30.22
CA ARG A 165 -5.21 -9.76 -29.11
C ARG A 165 -3.74 -10.21 -29.10
N ASP A 166 -3.15 -10.43 -30.29
CA ASP A 166 -1.76 -10.87 -30.38
C ASP A 166 -0.81 -9.79 -29.87
N LEU A 167 -1.16 -8.52 -30.12
CA LEU A 167 -0.44 -7.38 -29.54
C LEU A 167 -0.65 -7.30 -28.04
N ALA A 168 -1.87 -7.55 -27.56
CA ALA A 168 -2.16 -7.55 -26.12
C ALA A 168 -1.33 -8.60 -25.38
N ASP A 169 -1.28 -9.82 -25.90
CA ASP A 169 -0.52 -10.93 -25.32
C ASP A 169 1.00 -10.68 -25.44
N LYS A 170 1.48 -10.19 -26.58
CA LYS A 170 2.89 -9.86 -26.79
C LYS A 170 3.43 -8.82 -25.81
N PHE A 171 2.64 -7.82 -25.46
CA PHE A 171 3.02 -6.72 -24.56
C PHE A 171 2.46 -6.86 -23.15
N ASP A 172 1.80 -7.97 -22.82
CA ASP A 172 1.16 -8.24 -21.54
C ASP A 172 0.22 -7.08 -21.12
N ILE A 173 -0.67 -6.70 -22.07
CA ILE A 173 -1.66 -5.62 -21.86
C ILE A 173 -3.01 -6.25 -21.58
N LYS A 174 -3.39 -6.25 -20.30
CA LYS A 174 -4.70 -6.73 -19.82
C LYS A 174 -5.40 -5.64 -19.03
N ARG A 175 -6.73 -5.75 -18.93
CA ARG A 175 -7.60 -4.78 -18.26
C ARG A 175 -7.82 -5.16 -16.79
#